data_45214944136bdef69876be027c2866dd
#
_entry.id   45214944136bdef69876be027c2866dd
#
_cell.length_a   1.000
_cell.length_b   1.000
_cell.length_c   1.000
_cell.angle_alpha   90.00
_cell.angle_beta   90.00
_cell.angle_gamma   90.00
#
_symmetry.space_group_name_H-M   'P 1'
#
loop_
_entity.id
_entity.type
_entity.pdbx_description
1 polymer ?
#
loop_
_entity_poly.entity_id
_entity_poly.type
_entity_poly.pdbx_seq_one_letter_code
_entity_poly.pdbx_strand_id
1 'polypeptide(L)'
;MLTIRNLRKSHGGRVLFDSAAMQVNYGDHVALVGPNGAGKSTLFSIILKRDEPDAGTVQRDEWTMIGYLPQEGESVGDETALDISTGRGGEVQTLEKKLAELEAQGIVDGPDYLEAHAMHEALSNPRTDAKAKKMLKGLGFSEAEWNRPAKELSGGWVMRAHLARLLVMEPDLLLLDEPTNHLDLLSLLWLQQYLKTCSSALLLISHDREFMDALVDNVYEISAQKLVHYKGNYSEAMLQRERNYDIQHASWKNQQKEIESLQEFADRFRSVSSKAAQAQSKLKQIERMEKIDRPEAPRKPFRFRIPQPERGGQRAALLEGIQMAYGDHVVYRNLDLIIERGERTALVGPNGAGKSTLIKILAGVAPYQKGTCQFGHNSKVGYFSQHRAATLNPEFSLLEEIMASSGTLREDEARSILGSFLFRKDDIHKKTAVLSGGEKTRLNLIKFLVNPPNLLLMDEPTTHLDILTVESLVLALEAYEGTLVFISHDVHFIRKLANRILHINAGQAVSYPGGYDYFLEKSGLLGSERFALTAE
;
A
#
# COMPACT_ATOMS: atom_id res chain seq x y z
N MET A 1 -17.49 -11.31 -17.11
CA MET A 1 -16.10 -11.04 -17.50
C MET A 1 -15.10 -11.99 -16.84
N LEU A 2 -14.94 -11.97 -15.51
CA LEU A 2 -14.09 -12.90 -14.74
C LEU A 2 -14.90 -13.60 -13.66
N THR A 3 -14.85 -14.95 -13.61
CA THR A 3 -15.53 -15.74 -12.58
C THR A 3 -14.59 -16.79 -12.01
N ILE A 4 -14.44 -16.82 -10.71
CA ILE A 4 -13.64 -17.79 -9.95
C ILE A 4 -14.60 -18.63 -9.11
N ARG A 5 -14.52 -19.96 -9.20
CA ARG A 5 -15.38 -20.89 -8.44
C ARG A 5 -14.57 -21.98 -7.77
N ASN A 6 -14.85 -22.21 -6.48
CA ASN A 6 -14.27 -23.27 -5.67
C ASN A 6 -12.73 -23.33 -5.75
N LEU A 7 -12.08 -22.17 -5.85
CA LEU A 7 -10.63 -22.07 -5.96
C LEU A 7 -9.95 -22.64 -4.75
N ARG A 8 -9.03 -23.58 -4.97
CA ARG A 8 -8.10 -24.08 -3.97
C ARG A 8 -6.67 -23.87 -4.44
N LYS A 9 -5.82 -23.35 -3.54
CA LYS A 9 -4.39 -23.17 -3.80
C LYS A 9 -3.60 -23.27 -2.52
N SER A 10 -2.51 -24.03 -2.60
CA SER A 10 -1.53 -24.18 -1.51
C SER A 10 -0.15 -23.77 -2.01
N HIS A 11 0.65 -23.20 -1.14
CA HIS A 11 2.03 -22.86 -1.44
C HIS A 11 2.94 -23.23 -0.27
N GLY A 12 3.98 -24.03 -0.50
CA GLY A 12 4.92 -24.45 0.55
C GLY A 12 4.26 -25.17 1.72
N GLY A 13 3.19 -25.96 1.47
CA GLY A 13 2.43 -26.66 2.50
C GLY A 13 1.40 -25.81 3.24
N ARG A 14 1.30 -24.50 2.95
CA ARG A 14 0.30 -23.60 3.51
C ARG A 14 -0.86 -23.43 2.52
N VAL A 15 -2.08 -23.68 2.97
CA VAL A 15 -3.30 -23.40 2.19
C VAL A 15 -3.54 -21.90 2.17
N LEU A 16 -3.60 -21.32 0.98
CA LEU A 16 -3.91 -19.89 0.74
C LEU A 16 -5.39 -19.70 0.48
N PHE A 17 -5.98 -20.55 -0.36
CA PHE A 17 -7.39 -20.53 -0.71
C PHE A 17 -8.00 -21.93 -0.53
N ASP A 18 -9.20 -21.97 0.02
CA ASP A 18 -10.03 -23.17 0.12
C ASP A 18 -11.49 -22.81 -0.20
N SER A 19 -11.98 -23.32 -1.33
CA SER A 19 -13.32 -23.05 -1.86
C SER A 19 -13.61 -21.55 -2.07
N ALA A 20 -12.58 -20.76 -2.47
CA ALA A 20 -12.73 -19.34 -2.70
C ALA A 20 -13.52 -19.08 -4.00
N ALA A 21 -14.38 -18.06 -3.97
CA ALA A 21 -15.18 -17.63 -5.12
C ALA A 21 -15.16 -16.11 -5.27
N MET A 22 -15.11 -15.65 -6.52
CA MET A 22 -15.07 -14.22 -6.85
C MET A 22 -15.70 -14.00 -8.23
N GLN A 23 -16.36 -12.86 -8.40
CA GLN A 23 -16.88 -12.43 -9.70
C GLN A 23 -16.53 -10.96 -9.91
N VAL A 24 -16.06 -10.65 -11.13
CA VAL A 24 -15.84 -9.26 -11.59
C VAL A 24 -16.56 -9.10 -12.92
N ASN A 25 -17.44 -8.12 -13.00
CA ASN A 25 -18.19 -7.80 -14.22
C ASN A 25 -17.53 -6.63 -14.96
N TYR A 26 -17.99 -6.34 -16.16
CA TYR A 26 -17.53 -5.16 -16.91
C TYR A 26 -17.90 -3.88 -16.15
N GLY A 27 -16.92 -2.98 -16.01
CA GLY A 27 -17.06 -1.72 -15.31
C GLY A 27 -17.08 -1.82 -13.77
N ASP A 28 -16.94 -3.01 -13.18
CA ASP A 28 -16.80 -3.15 -11.72
C ASP A 28 -15.44 -2.62 -11.27
N HIS A 29 -15.44 -1.82 -10.20
CA HIS A 29 -14.23 -1.41 -9.51
C HIS A 29 -14.10 -2.17 -8.19
N VAL A 30 -13.16 -3.08 -8.13
CA VAL A 30 -13.02 -4.07 -7.05
C VAL A 30 -11.69 -3.91 -6.34
N ALA A 31 -11.70 -3.83 -5.00
CA ALA A 31 -10.48 -3.98 -4.20
C ALA A 31 -10.32 -5.41 -3.70
N LEU A 32 -9.09 -5.94 -3.78
CA LEU A 32 -8.68 -7.18 -3.13
C LEU A 32 -7.83 -6.86 -1.91
N VAL A 33 -8.37 -7.12 -0.73
CA VAL A 33 -7.72 -6.78 0.53
C VAL A 33 -7.41 -8.02 1.37
N GLY A 34 -6.45 -7.89 2.26
CA GLY A 34 -6.03 -8.96 3.15
C GLY A 34 -4.61 -8.75 3.66
N PRO A 35 -4.20 -9.47 4.72
CA PRO A 35 -2.88 -9.32 5.30
C PRO A 35 -1.76 -9.69 4.32
N ASN A 36 -0.54 -9.23 4.59
CA ASN A 36 0.63 -9.61 3.81
C ASN A 36 0.82 -11.13 3.86
N GLY A 37 1.10 -11.75 2.70
CA GLY A 37 1.21 -13.20 2.54
C GLY A 37 -0.13 -13.96 2.59
N ALA A 38 -1.28 -13.27 2.43
CA ALA A 38 -2.59 -13.92 2.34
C ALA A 38 -2.87 -14.57 0.97
N GLY A 39 -2.04 -14.26 -0.04
CA GLY A 39 -2.20 -14.82 -1.39
C GLY A 39 -2.74 -13.83 -2.43
N LYS A 40 -2.74 -12.51 -2.16
CA LYS A 40 -3.23 -11.50 -3.11
C LYS A 40 -2.54 -11.60 -4.47
N SER A 41 -1.21 -11.52 -4.51
CA SER A 41 -0.43 -11.62 -5.75
C SER A 41 -0.49 -13.03 -6.37
N THR A 42 -0.66 -14.08 -5.55
CA THR A 42 -0.92 -15.45 -6.04
C THR A 42 -2.24 -15.52 -6.80
N LEU A 43 -3.30 -14.85 -6.31
CA LEU A 43 -4.57 -14.79 -7.01
C LEU A 43 -4.42 -14.10 -8.37
N PHE A 44 -3.66 -12.99 -8.44
CA PHE A 44 -3.34 -12.33 -9.71
C PHE A 44 -2.58 -13.27 -10.66
N SER A 45 -1.57 -14.00 -10.15
CA SER A 45 -0.83 -14.97 -10.96
C SER A 45 -1.73 -16.07 -11.54
N ILE A 46 -2.72 -16.54 -10.77
CA ILE A 46 -3.70 -17.52 -11.23
C ILE A 46 -4.63 -16.92 -12.30
N ILE A 47 -5.13 -15.69 -12.10
CA ILE A 47 -5.96 -14.97 -13.08
C ILE A 47 -5.21 -14.79 -14.42
N LEU A 48 -3.90 -14.47 -14.32
CA LEU A 48 -3.00 -14.31 -15.47
C LEU A 48 -2.54 -15.64 -16.09
N LYS A 49 -3.00 -16.79 -15.58
CA LYS A 49 -2.54 -18.13 -16.00
C LYS A 49 -1.02 -18.36 -15.86
N ARG A 50 -0.35 -17.60 -14.99
CA ARG A 50 1.08 -17.78 -14.65
C ARG A 50 1.27 -18.87 -13.60
N ASP A 51 0.23 -19.16 -12.84
CA ASP A 51 0.18 -20.22 -11.82
C ASP A 51 -1.16 -20.97 -11.96
N GLU A 52 -1.14 -22.28 -11.71
CA GLU A 52 -2.33 -23.14 -11.82
C GLU A 52 -2.98 -23.32 -10.43
N PRO A 53 -4.32 -23.32 -10.34
CA PRO A 53 -5.01 -23.69 -9.12
C PRO A 53 -4.86 -25.18 -8.82
N ASP A 54 -4.80 -25.56 -7.52
CA ASP A 54 -4.80 -26.97 -7.12
C ASP A 54 -6.18 -27.62 -7.39
N ALA A 55 -7.26 -26.82 -7.29
CA ALA A 55 -8.63 -27.21 -7.66
C ALA A 55 -9.49 -25.96 -7.90
N GLY A 56 -10.66 -26.16 -8.53
CA GLY A 56 -11.58 -25.10 -8.88
C GLY A 56 -11.38 -24.61 -10.31
N THR A 57 -12.08 -23.54 -10.68
CA THR A 57 -12.04 -22.98 -12.05
C THR A 57 -11.93 -21.48 -12.00
N VAL A 58 -11.11 -20.94 -12.93
CA VAL A 58 -11.02 -19.52 -13.25
C VAL A 58 -11.45 -19.37 -14.71
N GLN A 59 -12.59 -18.73 -14.91
CA GLN A 59 -13.19 -18.52 -16.22
C GLN A 59 -13.16 -17.04 -16.56
N ARG A 60 -12.72 -16.70 -17.75
CA ARG A 60 -12.82 -15.36 -18.33
C ARG A 60 -13.46 -15.46 -19.72
N ASP A 61 -14.13 -14.41 -20.13
CA ASP A 61 -14.64 -14.33 -21.50
C ASP A 61 -13.46 -14.30 -22.47
N GLU A 62 -13.59 -14.98 -23.59
CA GLU A 62 -12.51 -15.19 -24.57
C GLU A 62 -11.94 -13.87 -25.12
N TRP A 63 -12.76 -12.83 -25.18
CA TRP A 63 -12.40 -11.51 -25.72
C TRP A 63 -11.87 -10.52 -24.69
N THR A 64 -11.75 -10.92 -23.41
CA THR A 64 -11.32 -10.01 -22.35
C THR A 64 -9.82 -9.74 -22.43
N MET A 65 -9.46 -8.52 -22.79
CA MET A 65 -8.08 -8.03 -22.73
C MET A 65 -7.74 -7.64 -21.29
N ILE A 66 -6.70 -8.28 -20.71
CA ILE A 66 -6.23 -8.01 -19.36
C ILE A 66 -4.95 -7.18 -19.40
N GLY A 67 -4.96 -6.03 -18.71
CA GLY A 67 -3.76 -5.26 -18.43
C GLY A 67 -3.29 -5.51 -17.00
N TYR A 68 -2.01 -5.82 -16.81
CA TYR A 68 -1.44 -6.09 -15.49
C TYR A 68 -0.24 -5.21 -15.19
N LEU A 69 -0.30 -4.52 -14.03
CA LEU A 69 0.84 -3.81 -13.45
C LEU A 69 1.41 -4.63 -12.31
N PRO A 70 2.63 -5.20 -12.42
CA PRO A 70 3.29 -5.91 -11.34
C PRO A 70 3.82 -4.93 -10.28
N GLN A 71 4.12 -5.45 -9.10
CA GLN A 71 4.70 -4.67 -8.00
C GLN A 71 6.14 -4.20 -8.28
N GLU A 72 6.92 -4.98 -9.03
CA GLU A 72 8.28 -4.64 -9.45
C GLU A 72 8.36 -4.62 -10.98
N GLY A 73 9.07 -3.63 -11.52
CA GLY A 73 9.27 -3.48 -12.96
C GLY A 73 10.22 -4.52 -13.53
N GLU A 74 10.01 -4.89 -14.78
CA GLU A 74 10.95 -5.70 -15.54
C GLU A 74 12.21 -4.90 -15.84
N SER A 75 13.33 -5.61 -16.09
CA SER A 75 14.59 -4.97 -16.49
C SER A 75 14.42 -4.30 -17.84
N VAL A 76 14.75 -3.02 -17.92
CA VAL A 76 14.62 -2.21 -19.14
C VAL A 76 15.97 -2.02 -19.83
N GLY A 77 15.93 -1.91 -21.14
CA GLY A 77 17.09 -1.66 -22.00
C GLY A 77 17.29 -0.17 -22.32
N ASP A 78 17.61 0.10 -23.59
CA ASP A 78 17.80 1.46 -24.13
C ASP A 78 16.49 2.15 -24.56
N GLU A 79 15.35 1.51 -24.34
CA GLU A 79 14.01 2.04 -24.65
C GLU A 79 13.75 3.34 -23.89
N THR A 80 13.05 4.27 -24.52
CA THR A 80 12.64 5.51 -23.86
C THR A 80 11.32 5.34 -23.09
N ALA A 81 10.99 6.28 -22.20
CA ALA A 81 9.70 6.28 -21.51
C ALA A 81 8.52 6.30 -22.51
N LEU A 82 8.68 6.98 -23.64
CA LEU A 82 7.68 7.00 -24.71
C LEU A 82 7.59 5.65 -25.41
N ASP A 83 8.72 4.99 -25.71
CA ASP A 83 8.72 3.65 -26.32
C ASP A 83 8.04 2.62 -25.42
N ILE A 84 8.34 2.62 -24.11
CA ILE A 84 7.67 1.75 -23.15
C ILE A 84 6.16 2.03 -23.15
N SER A 85 5.74 3.30 -23.08
CA SER A 85 4.32 3.67 -22.97
C SER A 85 3.54 3.41 -24.26
N THR A 86 4.20 3.34 -25.41
CA THR A 86 3.60 2.99 -26.72
C THR A 86 3.77 1.53 -27.09
N GLY A 87 4.54 0.73 -26.29
CA GLY A 87 4.85 -0.65 -26.61
C GLY A 87 5.84 -0.85 -27.75
N ARG A 88 6.47 0.22 -28.27
CA ARG A 88 7.41 0.15 -29.40
C ARG A 88 8.75 -0.50 -29.04
N GLY A 89 9.05 -0.66 -27.76
CA GLY A 89 10.29 -1.20 -27.25
C GLY A 89 10.49 -2.70 -27.40
N GLY A 90 9.96 -3.31 -28.45
CA GLY A 90 10.09 -4.75 -28.75
C GLY A 90 8.80 -5.54 -28.54
N GLU A 91 7.80 -4.97 -27.89
CA GLU A 91 6.55 -5.65 -27.58
C GLU A 91 5.65 -5.79 -28.80
N VAL A 92 5.54 -4.74 -29.62
CA VAL A 92 4.84 -4.80 -30.91
C VAL A 92 5.49 -5.87 -31.78
N GLN A 93 6.84 -5.90 -31.84
CA GLN A 93 7.57 -6.93 -32.61
C GLN A 93 7.36 -8.34 -32.02
N THR A 94 7.23 -8.47 -30.72
CA THR A 94 6.97 -9.77 -30.08
C THR A 94 5.55 -10.24 -30.36
N LEU A 95 4.57 -9.32 -30.34
CA LEU A 95 3.19 -9.61 -30.70
C LEU A 95 3.06 -9.98 -32.17
N GLU A 96 3.74 -9.26 -33.08
CA GLU A 96 3.80 -9.60 -34.52
C GLU A 96 4.35 -11.01 -34.74
N LYS A 97 5.44 -11.40 -34.06
CA LYS A 97 5.99 -12.75 -34.14
C LYS A 97 5.01 -13.80 -33.63
N LYS A 98 4.38 -13.53 -32.45
CA LYS A 98 3.39 -14.45 -31.87
C LYS A 98 2.18 -14.63 -32.79
N LEU A 99 1.67 -13.56 -33.39
CA LEU A 99 0.58 -13.63 -34.37
C LEU A 99 0.98 -14.43 -35.58
N ALA A 100 2.16 -14.18 -36.17
CA ALA A 100 2.65 -14.94 -37.32
C ALA A 100 2.84 -16.44 -37.01
N GLU A 101 3.30 -16.79 -35.78
CA GLU A 101 3.43 -18.19 -35.35
C GLU A 101 2.05 -18.87 -35.22
N LEU A 102 1.05 -18.20 -34.65
CA LEU A 102 -0.31 -18.71 -34.51
C LEU A 102 -0.99 -18.85 -35.87
N GLU A 103 -0.81 -17.89 -36.79
CA GLU A 103 -1.30 -17.95 -38.17
C GLU A 103 -0.68 -19.11 -38.93
N ALA A 104 0.63 -19.35 -38.78
CA ALA A 104 1.33 -20.48 -39.39
C ALA A 104 0.80 -21.85 -38.88
N GLN A 105 0.27 -21.89 -37.67
CA GLN A 105 -0.40 -23.06 -37.07
C GLN A 105 -1.89 -23.16 -37.44
N GLY A 106 -2.43 -22.20 -38.19
CA GLY A 106 -3.84 -22.15 -38.58
C GLY A 106 -4.79 -21.71 -37.46
N ILE A 107 -4.25 -21.13 -36.36
CA ILE A 107 -5.02 -20.66 -35.23
C ILE A 107 -5.27 -19.15 -35.40
N VAL A 108 -6.38 -18.80 -36.05
CA VAL A 108 -6.74 -17.39 -36.34
C VAL A 108 -7.99 -16.89 -35.57
N ASP A 109 -8.59 -17.76 -34.77
CA ASP A 109 -9.82 -17.49 -33.99
C ASP A 109 -9.75 -17.97 -32.52
N GLY A 110 -8.59 -18.47 -32.11
CA GLY A 110 -8.37 -18.90 -30.72
C GLY A 110 -8.20 -17.72 -29.72
N PRO A 111 -8.50 -17.93 -28.43
CA PRO A 111 -8.39 -16.89 -27.41
C PRO A 111 -7.03 -16.18 -27.37
N ASP A 112 -5.94 -16.95 -27.54
CA ASP A 112 -4.57 -16.41 -27.50
C ASP A 112 -4.25 -15.56 -28.76
N TYR A 113 -4.82 -15.89 -29.94
CA TYR A 113 -4.69 -15.07 -31.13
C TYR A 113 -5.46 -13.75 -30.99
N LEU A 114 -6.71 -13.84 -30.53
CA LEU A 114 -7.59 -12.68 -30.38
C LEU A 114 -7.03 -11.69 -29.33
N GLU A 115 -6.50 -12.19 -28.23
CA GLU A 115 -5.84 -11.35 -27.21
C GLU A 115 -4.58 -10.66 -27.77
N ALA A 116 -3.71 -11.41 -28.47
CA ALA A 116 -2.51 -10.86 -29.09
C ALA A 116 -2.85 -9.85 -30.20
N HIS A 117 -3.89 -10.12 -31.00
CA HIS A 117 -4.35 -9.22 -32.07
C HIS A 117 -4.93 -7.92 -31.49
N ALA A 118 -5.78 -7.99 -30.45
CA ALA A 118 -6.33 -6.82 -29.78
C ALA A 118 -5.23 -5.95 -29.15
N MET A 119 -4.23 -6.56 -28.52
CA MET A 119 -3.06 -5.84 -27.98
C MET A 119 -2.26 -5.16 -29.10
N HIS A 120 -1.98 -5.88 -30.19
CA HIS A 120 -1.24 -5.33 -31.32
C HIS A 120 -1.99 -4.15 -31.96
N GLU A 121 -3.30 -4.23 -32.15
CA GLU A 121 -4.13 -3.16 -32.68
C GLU A 121 -4.14 -1.94 -31.77
N ALA A 122 -4.28 -2.13 -30.45
CA ALA A 122 -4.25 -1.06 -29.45
C ALA A 122 -2.91 -0.29 -29.45
N LEU A 123 -1.78 -1.01 -29.57
CA LEU A 123 -0.45 -0.41 -29.56
C LEU A 123 -0.04 0.20 -30.90
N SER A 124 -0.54 -0.33 -32.01
CA SER A 124 -0.21 0.13 -33.38
C SER A 124 -1.08 1.30 -33.87
N ASN A 125 -2.06 1.75 -33.09
CA ASN A 125 -2.94 2.85 -33.44
C ASN A 125 -2.14 4.16 -33.60
N PRO A 126 -2.33 4.94 -34.69
CA PRO A 126 -1.64 6.23 -34.91
C PRO A 126 -1.87 7.29 -33.83
N ARG A 127 -2.97 7.17 -33.07
CA ARG A 127 -3.28 8.05 -31.94
C ARG A 127 -2.54 7.69 -30.65
N THR A 128 -1.85 6.56 -30.63
CA THR A 128 -1.16 6.01 -29.43
C THR A 128 -0.12 6.97 -28.90
N ASP A 129 0.66 7.65 -29.75
CA ASP A 129 1.68 8.61 -29.31
C ASP A 129 1.09 9.80 -28.56
N ALA A 130 0.02 10.40 -29.08
CA ALA A 130 -0.65 11.52 -28.42
C ALA A 130 -1.23 11.10 -27.06
N LYS A 131 -1.83 9.91 -27.01
CA LYS A 131 -2.39 9.35 -25.80
C LYS A 131 -1.30 8.99 -24.79
N ALA A 132 -0.18 8.39 -25.23
CA ALA A 132 0.97 8.08 -24.38
C ALA A 132 1.56 9.35 -23.74
N LYS A 133 1.76 10.41 -24.53
CA LYS A 133 2.23 11.71 -24.01
C LYS A 133 1.27 12.30 -23.00
N LYS A 134 -0.05 12.19 -23.21
CA LYS A 134 -1.09 12.60 -22.26
C LYS A 134 -0.96 11.81 -20.95
N MET A 135 -0.82 10.47 -21.01
CA MET A 135 -0.67 9.61 -19.82
C MET A 135 0.64 9.89 -19.09
N LEU A 136 1.76 10.00 -19.81
CA LEU A 136 3.06 10.34 -19.23
C LEU A 136 3.03 11.69 -18.51
N LYS A 137 2.44 12.73 -19.13
CA LYS A 137 2.28 14.06 -18.51
C LYS A 137 1.43 13.97 -17.23
N GLY A 138 0.34 13.20 -17.26
CA GLY A 138 -0.51 12.94 -16.10
C GLY A 138 0.25 12.26 -14.95
N LEU A 139 1.11 11.29 -15.27
CA LEU A 139 1.95 10.58 -14.31
C LEU A 139 3.22 11.33 -13.89
N GLY A 140 3.37 12.58 -14.35
CA GLY A 140 4.40 13.50 -13.87
C GLY A 140 5.67 13.58 -14.69
N PHE A 141 5.75 12.94 -15.86
CA PHE A 141 6.88 13.12 -16.76
C PHE A 141 6.86 14.51 -17.40
N SER A 142 8.01 15.16 -17.43
CA SER A 142 8.25 16.33 -18.26
C SER A 142 8.50 15.93 -19.72
N GLU A 143 8.32 16.85 -20.65
CA GLU A 143 8.56 16.58 -22.08
C GLU A 143 10.02 16.17 -22.37
N ALA A 144 10.98 16.68 -21.59
CA ALA A 144 12.39 16.30 -21.70
C ALA A 144 12.67 14.85 -21.30
N GLU A 145 11.83 14.28 -20.44
CA GLU A 145 11.98 12.91 -19.93
C GLU A 145 11.35 11.85 -20.84
N TRP A 146 10.49 12.24 -21.78
CA TRP A 146 9.83 11.29 -22.68
C TRP A 146 10.80 10.46 -23.53
N ASN A 147 11.85 11.12 -24.02
CA ASN A 147 12.87 10.49 -24.89
C ASN A 147 14.13 10.07 -24.12
N ARG A 148 14.09 10.11 -22.78
CA ARG A 148 15.21 9.69 -21.96
C ARG A 148 15.26 8.16 -21.89
N PRO A 149 16.45 7.52 -22.09
CA PRO A 149 16.58 6.07 -21.97
C PRO A 149 16.16 5.58 -20.59
N ALA A 150 15.38 4.51 -20.55
CA ALA A 150 14.84 3.98 -19.31
C ALA A 150 15.90 3.49 -18.33
N LYS A 151 17.06 3.03 -18.82
CA LYS A 151 18.23 2.67 -17.97
C LYS A 151 18.77 3.84 -17.13
N GLU A 152 18.49 5.10 -17.53
CA GLU A 152 18.86 6.29 -16.78
C GLU A 152 17.77 6.74 -15.80
N LEU A 153 16.58 6.14 -15.88
CA LEU A 153 15.46 6.43 -15.01
C LEU A 153 15.55 5.55 -13.75
N SER A 154 15.01 6.05 -12.63
CA SER A 154 14.84 5.19 -11.47
C SER A 154 13.73 4.16 -11.71
N GLY A 155 13.75 3.04 -10.96
CA GLY A 155 12.71 2.01 -11.08
C GLY A 155 11.28 2.54 -10.94
N GLY A 156 11.07 3.55 -10.10
CA GLY A 156 9.76 4.21 -9.96
C GLY A 156 9.31 4.95 -11.23
N TRP A 157 10.20 5.59 -11.96
CA TRP A 157 9.89 6.23 -13.24
C TRP A 157 9.58 5.20 -14.32
N VAL A 158 10.33 4.09 -14.34
CA VAL A 158 10.05 2.96 -15.24
C VAL A 158 8.67 2.38 -14.98
N MET A 159 8.31 2.16 -13.71
CA MET A 159 6.97 1.68 -13.34
C MET A 159 5.85 2.63 -13.78
N ARG A 160 6.07 3.94 -13.70
CA ARG A 160 5.11 4.93 -14.24
C ARG A 160 4.97 4.84 -15.76
N ALA A 161 6.05 4.59 -16.50
CA ALA A 161 5.98 4.39 -17.96
C ALA A 161 5.18 3.11 -18.30
N HIS A 162 5.37 2.01 -17.56
CA HIS A 162 4.55 0.81 -17.70
C HIS A 162 3.08 1.05 -17.33
N LEU A 163 2.81 1.83 -16.28
CA LEU A 163 1.44 2.23 -15.94
C LEU A 163 0.83 3.07 -17.08
N ALA A 164 1.58 4.05 -17.63
CA ALA A 164 1.14 4.84 -18.79
C ALA A 164 0.74 3.94 -19.95
N ARG A 165 1.53 2.91 -20.24
CA ARG A 165 1.24 1.92 -21.28
C ARG A 165 -0.10 1.22 -21.04
N LEU A 166 -0.35 0.74 -19.84
CA LEU A 166 -1.62 0.07 -19.51
C LEU A 166 -2.82 1.01 -19.73
N LEU A 167 -2.68 2.30 -19.33
CA LEU A 167 -3.72 3.29 -19.55
C LEU A 167 -3.91 3.65 -21.02
N VAL A 168 -2.85 3.55 -21.83
CA VAL A 168 -2.90 3.74 -23.30
C VAL A 168 -3.66 2.62 -23.98
N MET A 169 -3.43 1.37 -23.53
CA MET A 169 -4.06 0.17 -24.09
C MET A 169 -5.57 0.08 -23.82
N GLU A 170 -6.06 0.72 -22.74
CA GLU A 170 -7.46 0.65 -22.30
C GLU A 170 -8.01 -0.79 -22.26
N PRO A 171 -7.40 -1.69 -21.49
CA PRO A 171 -7.84 -3.08 -21.43
C PRO A 171 -9.24 -3.17 -20.79
N ASP A 172 -9.96 -4.28 -21.05
CA ASP A 172 -11.27 -4.53 -20.42
C ASP A 172 -11.15 -4.71 -18.91
N LEU A 173 -10.07 -5.34 -18.44
CA LEU A 173 -9.78 -5.57 -17.03
C LEU A 173 -8.36 -5.08 -16.68
N LEU A 174 -8.27 -4.11 -15.79
CA LEU A 174 -7.02 -3.64 -15.19
C LEU A 174 -6.76 -4.37 -13.87
N LEU A 175 -5.64 -5.08 -13.81
CA LEU A 175 -5.09 -5.67 -12.58
C LEU A 175 -3.96 -4.78 -12.08
N LEU A 176 -4.17 -4.08 -10.99
CA LEU A 176 -3.18 -3.15 -10.42
C LEU A 176 -2.70 -3.65 -9.06
N ASP A 177 -1.40 -4.02 -8.96
CA ASP A 177 -0.77 -4.46 -7.71
C ASP A 177 0.06 -3.29 -7.14
N GLU A 178 -0.45 -2.63 -6.09
CA GLU A 178 0.15 -1.47 -5.42
C GLU A 178 0.54 -0.31 -6.36
N PRO A 179 -0.37 0.18 -7.22
CA PRO A 179 -0.05 1.22 -8.20
C PRO A 179 0.33 2.56 -7.58
N THR A 180 0.01 2.76 -6.31
CA THR A 180 0.30 3.98 -5.56
C THR A 180 1.76 4.08 -5.13
N ASN A 181 2.46 2.95 -5.09
CA ASN A 181 3.85 2.87 -4.70
C ASN A 181 4.73 3.68 -5.62
N HIS A 182 5.45 4.47 -5.76
CA HIS A 182 6.23 5.21 -6.72
C HIS A 182 5.57 6.46 -7.32
N LEU A 183 4.27 6.71 -7.03
CA LEU A 183 3.60 7.94 -7.46
C LEU A 183 3.82 9.04 -6.41
N ASP A 184 4.08 10.26 -6.86
CA ASP A 184 3.94 11.42 -6.00
C ASP A 184 2.45 11.78 -5.84
N LEU A 185 2.15 12.59 -4.83
CA LEU A 185 0.78 12.96 -4.49
C LEU A 185 -0.03 13.49 -5.69
N LEU A 186 0.59 14.29 -6.56
CA LEU A 186 -0.10 14.87 -7.71
C LEU A 186 -0.39 13.82 -8.78
N SER A 187 0.57 12.93 -9.03
CA SER A 187 0.39 11.78 -9.94
C SER A 187 -0.66 10.80 -9.41
N LEU A 188 -0.70 10.59 -8.09
CA LEU A 188 -1.71 9.77 -7.43
C LEU A 188 -3.11 10.33 -7.62
N LEU A 189 -3.31 11.62 -7.35
CA LEU A 189 -4.59 12.31 -7.53
C LEU A 189 -5.04 12.29 -8.99
N TRP A 190 -4.11 12.52 -9.91
CA TRP A 190 -4.40 12.43 -11.34
C TRP A 190 -4.83 11.01 -11.75
N LEU A 191 -4.09 9.98 -11.33
CA LEU A 191 -4.42 8.58 -11.61
C LEU A 191 -5.81 8.22 -11.04
N GLN A 192 -6.08 8.64 -9.81
CA GLN A 192 -7.38 8.44 -9.17
C GLN A 192 -8.52 9.04 -10.00
N GLN A 193 -8.34 10.28 -10.49
CA GLN A 193 -9.36 10.93 -11.32
C GLN A 193 -9.51 10.23 -12.66
N TYR A 194 -8.41 9.81 -13.30
CA TYR A 194 -8.45 9.07 -14.55
C TYR A 194 -9.19 7.74 -14.40
N LEU A 195 -8.84 6.94 -13.39
CA LEU A 195 -9.47 5.64 -13.15
C LEU A 195 -10.97 5.74 -12.83
N LYS A 196 -11.44 6.84 -12.22
CA LYS A 196 -12.87 7.09 -12.01
C LYS A 196 -13.65 7.25 -13.31
N THR A 197 -13.03 7.71 -14.37
CA THR A 197 -13.67 8.00 -15.65
C THR A 197 -13.43 6.91 -16.70
N CYS A 198 -12.52 5.98 -16.44
CA CYS A 198 -12.24 4.91 -17.39
C CYS A 198 -13.36 3.85 -17.38
N SER A 199 -13.60 3.23 -18.56
CA SER A 199 -14.62 2.19 -18.72
C SER A 199 -14.13 0.79 -18.36
N SER A 200 -12.83 0.61 -18.17
CA SER A 200 -12.23 -0.68 -17.79
C SER A 200 -12.73 -1.14 -16.43
N ALA A 201 -12.96 -2.44 -16.27
CA ALA A 201 -13.10 -3.00 -14.94
C ALA A 201 -11.75 -2.96 -14.21
N LEU A 202 -11.78 -2.73 -12.91
CA LEU A 202 -10.60 -2.59 -12.08
C LEU A 202 -10.57 -3.67 -11.00
N LEU A 203 -9.46 -4.40 -10.90
CA LEU A 203 -9.16 -5.22 -9.73
C LEU A 203 -7.86 -4.71 -9.11
N LEU A 204 -7.99 -4.08 -7.95
CA LEU A 204 -6.97 -3.29 -7.28
C LEU A 204 -6.49 -3.97 -6.00
N ILE A 205 -5.19 -4.11 -5.84
CA ILE A 205 -4.53 -4.34 -4.55
C ILE A 205 -3.87 -3.02 -4.16
N SER A 206 -4.22 -2.46 -3.01
CA SER A 206 -3.58 -1.25 -2.49
C SER A 206 -3.59 -1.23 -0.97
N HIS A 207 -2.60 -0.54 -0.40
CA HIS A 207 -2.54 -0.21 1.02
C HIS A 207 -2.98 1.25 1.29
N ASP A 208 -3.29 2.02 0.26
CA ASP A 208 -3.83 3.37 0.38
C ASP A 208 -5.36 3.34 0.51
N ARG A 209 -5.84 3.62 1.74
CA ARG A 209 -7.27 3.63 2.07
C ARG A 209 -8.04 4.67 1.28
N GLU A 210 -7.53 5.90 1.20
CA GLU A 210 -8.19 7.02 0.53
C GLU A 210 -8.31 6.78 -0.97
N PHE A 211 -7.29 6.17 -1.56
CA PHE A 211 -7.31 5.78 -2.96
C PHE A 211 -8.37 4.71 -3.24
N MET A 212 -8.47 3.69 -2.37
CA MET A 212 -9.53 2.68 -2.49
C MET A 212 -10.91 3.26 -2.26
N ASP A 213 -11.10 4.06 -1.20
CA ASP A 213 -12.41 4.68 -0.88
C ASP A 213 -12.94 5.56 -2.02
N ALA A 214 -12.02 6.14 -2.78
CA ALA A 214 -12.37 7.00 -3.90
C ALA A 214 -12.71 6.25 -5.20
N LEU A 215 -12.25 5.01 -5.36
CA LEU A 215 -12.31 4.28 -6.64
C LEU A 215 -13.23 3.07 -6.60
N VAL A 216 -13.26 2.31 -5.50
CA VAL A 216 -13.90 1.00 -5.51
C VAL A 216 -15.33 1.04 -4.97
N ASP A 217 -16.16 0.19 -5.51
CA ASP A 217 -17.55 -0.03 -5.12
C ASP A 217 -17.83 -1.46 -4.64
N ASN A 218 -16.82 -2.33 -4.74
CA ASN A 218 -16.83 -3.70 -4.23
C ASN A 218 -15.49 -4.05 -3.59
N VAL A 219 -15.51 -4.79 -2.49
CA VAL A 219 -14.31 -5.24 -1.78
C VAL A 219 -14.37 -6.75 -1.56
N TYR A 220 -13.31 -7.46 -1.95
CA TYR A 220 -13.09 -8.85 -1.57
C TYR A 220 -11.99 -8.94 -0.54
N GLU A 221 -12.32 -9.46 0.64
CA GLU A 221 -11.35 -9.70 1.71
C GLU A 221 -10.92 -11.17 1.72
N ILE A 222 -9.60 -11.40 1.74
CA ILE A 222 -9.04 -12.73 2.00
C ILE A 222 -9.06 -12.96 3.51
N SER A 223 -10.00 -13.77 3.98
CA SER A 223 -10.17 -14.12 5.39
C SER A 223 -10.44 -15.61 5.54
N ALA A 224 -9.79 -16.28 6.49
CA ALA A 224 -9.92 -17.71 6.72
C ALA A 224 -9.84 -18.56 5.43
N GLN A 225 -8.89 -18.24 4.54
CA GLN A 225 -8.64 -18.91 3.24
C GLN A 225 -9.80 -18.78 2.23
N LYS A 226 -10.76 -17.91 2.49
CA LYS A 226 -11.91 -17.61 1.62
C LYS A 226 -11.87 -16.17 1.14
N LEU A 227 -12.62 -15.89 0.08
CA LEU A 227 -12.87 -14.53 -0.39
C LEU A 227 -14.26 -14.11 0.11
N VAL A 228 -14.29 -13.12 1.00
CA VAL A 228 -15.53 -12.55 1.53
C VAL A 228 -15.83 -11.26 0.78
N HIS A 229 -17.00 -11.19 0.17
CA HIS A 229 -17.45 -10.03 -0.61
C HIS A 229 -18.20 -9.03 0.27
N TYR A 230 -17.84 -7.76 0.13
CA TYR A 230 -18.55 -6.61 0.71
C TYR A 230 -18.88 -5.63 -0.40
N LYS A 231 -20.12 -5.13 -0.41
CA LYS A 231 -20.56 -4.08 -1.34
C LYS A 231 -20.28 -2.71 -0.74
N GLY A 232 -19.79 -1.80 -1.57
CA GLY A 232 -19.43 -0.45 -1.18
C GLY A 232 -17.91 -0.21 -1.21
N ASN A 233 -17.47 0.98 -0.77
CA ASN A 233 -16.08 1.34 -0.71
C ASN A 233 -15.35 0.62 0.44
N TYR A 234 -14.03 0.83 0.56
CA TYR A 234 -13.22 0.14 1.56
C TYR A 234 -13.69 0.45 3.00
N SER A 235 -14.00 1.70 3.31
CA SER A 235 -14.47 2.11 4.64
C SER A 235 -15.82 1.48 5.01
N GLU A 236 -16.76 1.43 4.07
CA GLU A 236 -18.05 0.77 4.23
C GLU A 236 -17.89 -0.74 4.41
N ALA A 237 -16.99 -1.36 3.64
CA ALA A 237 -16.68 -2.78 3.76
C ALA A 237 -16.14 -3.13 5.16
N MET A 238 -15.26 -2.29 5.72
CA MET A 238 -14.72 -2.49 7.07
C MET A 238 -15.82 -2.37 8.14
N LEU A 239 -16.78 -1.45 7.98
CA LEU A 239 -17.94 -1.34 8.87
C LEU A 239 -18.86 -2.57 8.78
N GLN A 240 -19.11 -3.08 7.56
CA GLN A 240 -19.89 -4.30 7.35
C GLN A 240 -19.20 -5.50 7.99
N ARG A 241 -17.88 -5.64 7.82
CA ARG A 241 -17.07 -6.67 8.43
C ARG A 241 -17.18 -6.67 9.96
N GLU A 242 -17.09 -5.50 10.59
CA GLU A 242 -17.21 -5.37 12.04
C GLU A 242 -18.62 -5.79 12.52
N ARG A 243 -19.67 -5.34 11.85
CA ARG A 243 -21.06 -5.75 12.14
C ARG A 243 -21.27 -7.26 11.98
N ASN A 244 -20.75 -7.84 10.89
CA ASN A 244 -20.87 -9.27 10.64
C ASN A 244 -20.15 -10.09 11.71
N TYR A 245 -18.97 -9.64 12.16
CA TYR A 245 -18.26 -10.25 13.27
C TYR A 245 -19.09 -10.20 14.56
N ASP A 246 -19.66 -9.05 14.92
CA ASP A 246 -20.45 -8.89 16.14
C ASP A 246 -21.67 -9.83 16.14
N ILE A 247 -22.37 -9.91 15.01
CA ILE A 247 -23.52 -10.81 14.84
C ILE A 247 -23.09 -12.28 14.98
N GLN A 248 -22.05 -12.69 14.26
CA GLN A 248 -21.56 -14.08 14.29
C GLN A 248 -21.00 -14.45 15.68
N HIS A 249 -20.27 -13.52 16.33
CA HIS A 249 -19.75 -13.71 17.67
C HIS A 249 -20.87 -13.84 18.71
N ALA A 250 -21.91 -13.04 18.62
CA ALA A 250 -23.07 -13.14 19.50
C ALA A 250 -23.79 -14.48 19.30
N SER A 251 -24.01 -14.89 18.05
CA SER A 251 -24.62 -16.20 17.71
C SER A 251 -23.80 -17.37 18.23
N TRP A 252 -22.48 -17.35 18.02
CA TRP A 252 -21.56 -18.34 18.56
C TRP A 252 -21.61 -18.39 20.08
N LYS A 253 -21.57 -17.24 20.76
CA LYS A 253 -21.60 -17.15 22.23
C LYS A 253 -22.93 -17.70 22.80
N ASN A 254 -24.05 -17.42 22.13
CA ASN A 254 -25.35 -17.93 22.52
C ASN A 254 -25.42 -19.47 22.37
N GLN A 255 -24.92 -20.00 21.23
CA GLN A 255 -24.84 -21.43 21.01
C GLN A 255 -23.93 -22.14 22.04
N GLN A 256 -22.76 -21.52 22.38
CA GLN A 256 -21.87 -22.08 23.41
C GLN A 256 -22.57 -22.17 24.77
N LYS A 257 -23.32 -21.16 25.19
CA LYS A 257 -24.10 -21.16 26.42
C LYS A 257 -25.19 -22.26 26.39
N GLU A 258 -25.85 -22.46 25.25
CA GLU A 258 -26.84 -23.50 25.09
C GLU A 258 -26.20 -24.90 25.20
N ILE A 259 -25.07 -25.12 24.51
CA ILE A 259 -24.30 -26.36 24.59
C ILE A 259 -23.85 -26.62 26.03
N GLU A 260 -23.31 -25.63 26.72
CA GLU A 260 -22.86 -25.73 28.11
C GLU A 260 -24.03 -26.11 29.06
N SER A 261 -25.18 -25.46 28.91
CA SER A 261 -26.39 -25.75 29.67
C SER A 261 -26.91 -27.20 29.44
N LEU A 262 -26.92 -27.64 28.18
CA LEU A 262 -27.32 -29.00 27.82
C LEU A 262 -26.31 -30.03 28.35
N GLN A 263 -25.03 -29.72 28.33
CA GLN A 263 -23.96 -30.55 28.85
C GLN A 263 -24.07 -30.71 30.39
N GLU A 264 -24.22 -29.55 31.09
CA GLU A 264 -24.42 -29.56 32.56
C GLU A 264 -25.64 -30.37 32.97
N PHE A 265 -26.75 -30.24 32.23
CA PHE A 265 -27.93 -31.07 32.49
C PHE A 265 -27.62 -32.57 32.31
N ALA A 266 -26.95 -32.92 31.22
CA ALA A 266 -26.60 -34.30 30.94
C ALA A 266 -25.67 -34.88 32.03
N ASP A 267 -24.65 -34.12 32.46
CA ASP A 267 -23.68 -34.54 33.47
C ASP A 267 -24.34 -34.71 34.85
N ARG A 268 -25.23 -33.77 35.24
CA ARG A 268 -25.96 -33.81 36.52
C ARG A 268 -26.88 -35.03 36.63
N PHE A 269 -27.53 -35.43 35.52
CA PHE A 269 -28.56 -36.47 35.54
C PHE A 269 -28.13 -37.78 34.91
N ARG A 270 -26.90 -37.92 34.44
CA ARG A 270 -26.38 -39.15 33.81
C ARG A 270 -26.46 -40.39 34.73
N SER A 271 -26.27 -40.21 36.04
CA SER A 271 -26.32 -41.31 37.05
C SER A 271 -27.70 -41.56 37.63
N VAL A 272 -28.70 -40.74 37.33
CA VAL A 272 -30.05 -40.86 37.86
C VAL A 272 -30.91 -41.71 36.91
N SER A 273 -31.28 -42.94 37.29
CA SER A 273 -31.95 -43.89 36.41
C SER A 273 -33.24 -43.36 35.76
N SER A 274 -34.04 -42.56 36.48
CA SER A 274 -35.30 -41.97 35.97
C SER A 274 -35.08 -40.87 34.96
N LYS A 275 -33.87 -40.26 34.87
CA LYS A 275 -33.52 -39.13 33.98
C LYS A 275 -32.42 -39.46 32.97
N ALA A 276 -31.85 -40.68 33.03
CA ALA A 276 -30.75 -41.07 32.13
C ALA A 276 -31.13 -41.01 30.65
N ALA A 277 -32.35 -41.39 30.29
CA ALA A 277 -32.85 -41.26 28.91
C ALA A 277 -32.95 -39.80 28.44
N GLN A 278 -33.34 -38.87 29.33
CA GLN A 278 -33.40 -37.45 29.04
C GLN A 278 -31.98 -36.86 28.87
N ALA A 279 -31.04 -37.26 29.74
CA ALA A 279 -29.63 -36.84 29.63
C ALA A 279 -29.02 -37.30 28.29
N GLN A 280 -29.28 -38.54 27.89
CA GLN A 280 -28.83 -39.07 26.60
C GLN A 280 -29.46 -38.36 25.40
N SER A 281 -30.75 -37.97 25.51
CA SER A 281 -31.43 -37.16 24.49
C SER A 281 -30.78 -35.78 24.33
N LYS A 282 -30.35 -35.14 25.43
CA LYS A 282 -29.66 -33.83 25.39
C LYS A 282 -28.27 -33.93 24.75
N LEU A 283 -27.51 -35.00 25.03
CA LEU A 283 -26.22 -35.24 24.35
C LEU A 283 -26.41 -35.45 22.85
N LYS A 284 -27.43 -36.22 22.43
CA LYS A 284 -27.77 -36.38 21.00
C LYS A 284 -28.20 -35.06 20.35
N GLN A 285 -28.83 -34.15 21.11
CA GLN A 285 -29.17 -32.82 20.63
C GLN A 285 -27.90 -32.02 20.31
N ILE A 286 -26.89 -32.06 21.21
CA ILE A 286 -25.60 -31.41 20.99
C ILE A 286 -24.87 -32.00 19.77
N GLU A 287 -24.87 -33.30 19.59
CA GLU A 287 -24.24 -34.00 18.46
C GLU A 287 -24.86 -33.59 17.10
N ARG A 288 -26.19 -33.36 17.10
CA ARG A 288 -26.94 -32.97 15.89
C ARG A 288 -26.92 -31.47 15.61
N MET A 289 -26.47 -30.64 16.56
CA MET A 289 -26.35 -29.21 16.35
C MET A 289 -25.28 -28.91 15.30
N GLU A 290 -25.65 -28.14 14.31
CA GLU A 290 -24.70 -27.51 13.40
C GLU A 290 -23.88 -26.49 14.21
N LYS A 291 -22.59 -26.79 14.42
CA LYS A 291 -21.73 -25.94 15.24
C LYS A 291 -21.31 -24.70 14.48
N ILE A 292 -21.54 -23.56 15.11
CA ILE A 292 -21.07 -22.26 14.60
C ILE A 292 -19.58 -22.16 14.98
N ASP A 293 -18.73 -21.97 13.97
CA ASP A 293 -17.31 -21.74 14.20
C ASP A 293 -17.10 -20.39 14.89
N ARG A 294 -16.13 -20.36 15.79
CA ARG A 294 -15.73 -19.11 16.44
C ARG A 294 -15.19 -18.14 15.38
N PRO A 295 -15.82 -16.97 15.19
CA PRO A 295 -15.32 -16.01 14.22
C PRO A 295 -13.95 -15.47 14.64
N GLU A 296 -13.05 -15.27 13.68
CA GLU A 296 -11.79 -14.57 13.92
C GLU A 296 -12.07 -13.09 14.19
N ALA A 297 -11.58 -12.60 15.32
CA ALA A 297 -11.74 -11.19 15.66
C ALA A 297 -11.06 -10.30 14.60
N PRO A 298 -11.75 -9.25 14.12
CA PRO A 298 -11.10 -8.26 13.25
C PRO A 298 -9.85 -7.73 13.92
N ARG A 299 -8.76 -7.72 13.19
CA ARG A 299 -7.53 -7.11 13.67
C ARG A 299 -7.79 -5.61 13.80
N LYS A 300 -7.48 -5.04 14.97
CA LYS A 300 -7.61 -3.60 15.24
C LYS A 300 -6.22 -2.96 15.22
N PRO A 301 -6.12 -1.69 14.82
CA PRO A 301 -4.89 -0.94 14.99
C PRO A 301 -4.49 -0.96 16.46
N PHE A 302 -3.22 -1.15 16.71
CA PHE A 302 -2.71 -1.19 18.07
C PHE A 302 -2.38 0.22 18.55
N ARG A 303 -2.85 0.57 19.74
CA ARG A 303 -2.49 1.83 20.41
C ARG A 303 -1.34 1.58 21.34
N PHE A 304 -0.17 2.06 21.00
CA PHE A 304 0.96 2.11 21.93
C PHE A 304 1.28 3.57 22.27
N ARG A 305 1.75 3.77 23.49
CA ARG A 305 2.08 5.12 23.97
C ARG A 305 3.54 5.40 23.65
N ILE A 306 3.79 6.36 22.77
CA ILE A 306 5.15 6.88 22.53
C ILE A 306 5.59 7.66 23.74
N PRO A 307 6.81 7.45 24.28
CA PRO A 307 7.38 8.33 25.30
C PRO A 307 7.43 9.76 24.75
N GLN A 308 7.13 10.75 25.60
CA GLN A 308 7.20 12.13 25.16
C GLN A 308 8.66 12.62 25.19
N PRO A 309 9.09 13.37 24.17
CA PRO A 309 10.45 13.87 24.11
C PRO A 309 10.66 15.04 25.08
N GLU A 310 11.91 15.31 25.42
CA GLU A 310 12.28 16.52 26.18
C GLU A 310 11.87 17.78 25.39
N ARG A 311 11.42 18.79 26.12
CA ARG A 311 10.97 20.04 25.51
C ARG A 311 12.13 20.82 24.91
N GLY A 312 12.08 21.10 23.61
CA GLY A 312 13.01 21.96 22.89
C GLY A 312 12.64 23.44 22.93
N GLY A 313 13.45 24.29 22.31
CA GLY A 313 13.19 25.72 22.09
C GLY A 313 11.95 25.99 21.25
N GLN A 314 11.53 27.26 21.14
CA GLN A 314 10.35 27.66 20.35
C GLN A 314 10.54 27.35 18.85
N ARG A 315 11.72 27.62 18.32
CA ARG A 315 12.11 27.22 16.96
C ARG A 315 12.83 25.89 17.03
N ALA A 316 12.36 24.91 16.26
CA ALA A 316 13.02 23.61 16.14
C ALA A 316 14.19 23.65 15.17
N ALA A 317 14.00 24.32 14.03
CA ALA A 317 15.06 24.56 13.03
C ALA A 317 14.83 25.87 12.26
N LEU A 318 15.93 26.49 11.81
CA LEU A 318 15.97 27.68 10.97
C LEU A 318 16.96 27.44 9.83
N LEU A 319 16.48 27.58 8.60
CA LEU A 319 17.29 27.57 7.40
C LEU A 319 17.26 28.96 6.78
N GLU A 320 18.42 29.50 6.43
CA GLU A 320 18.55 30.82 5.81
C GLU A 320 19.47 30.73 4.60
N GLY A 321 18.97 31.15 3.44
CA GLY A 321 19.73 31.25 2.20
C GLY A 321 20.31 29.94 1.67
N ILE A 322 19.68 28.81 1.95
CA ILE A 322 20.22 27.49 1.56
C ILE A 322 20.30 27.36 0.04
N GLN A 323 21.51 27.10 -0.44
CA GLN A 323 21.80 26.73 -1.82
C GLN A 323 22.28 25.29 -1.88
N MET A 324 21.60 24.50 -2.71
CA MET A 324 21.93 23.07 -2.87
C MET A 324 21.82 22.66 -4.34
N ALA A 325 22.89 22.04 -4.85
CA ALA A 325 22.93 21.46 -6.19
C ALA A 325 23.67 20.12 -6.18
N TYR A 326 23.27 19.21 -7.06
CA TYR A 326 23.97 17.99 -7.40
C TYR A 326 24.57 18.13 -8.81
N GLY A 327 25.88 18.36 -8.91
CA GLY A 327 26.51 18.72 -10.18
C GLY A 327 25.86 19.99 -10.76
N ASP A 328 25.38 19.91 -11.99
CA ASP A 328 24.71 21.03 -12.67
C ASP A 328 23.22 21.18 -12.31
N HIS A 329 22.65 20.18 -11.60
CA HIS A 329 21.25 20.21 -11.20
C HIS A 329 21.04 20.99 -9.91
N VAL A 330 20.49 22.20 -10.01
CA VAL A 330 20.17 23.05 -8.87
C VAL A 330 18.86 22.62 -8.23
N VAL A 331 18.93 22.17 -6.96
CA VAL A 331 17.75 21.76 -6.17
C VAL A 331 17.14 22.96 -5.44
N TYR A 332 17.98 23.76 -4.76
CA TYR A 332 17.58 24.98 -4.06
C TYR A 332 18.51 26.12 -4.39
N ARG A 333 17.95 27.31 -4.70
CA ARG A 333 18.74 28.49 -5.02
C ARG A 333 18.90 29.43 -3.83
N ASN A 334 17.87 29.61 -3.06
CA ASN A 334 17.82 30.46 -1.86
C ASN A 334 16.62 30.04 -1.03
N LEU A 335 16.77 28.99 -0.23
CA LEU A 335 15.68 28.46 0.58
C LEU A 335 15.76 29.03 1.99
N ASP A 336 14.71 29.74 2.40
CA ASP A 336 14.48 30.18 3.76
C ASP A 336 13.31 29.39 4.35
N LEU A 337 13.49 28.82 5.54
CA LEU A 337 12.47 28.00 6.18
C LEU A 337 12.61 28.04 7.70
N ILE A 338 11.50 28.29 8.38
CA ILE A 338 11.40 28.17 9.84
C ILE A 338 10.48 26.98 10.16
N ILE A 339 10.94 26.11 11.06
CA ILE A 339 10.15 25.03 11.63
C ILE A 339 9.97 25.34 13.10
N GLU A 340 8.73 25.53 13.54
CA GLU A 340 8.41 25.82 14.92
C GLU A 340 8.21 24.54 15.73
N ARG A 341 8.40 24.62 17.05
CA ARG A 341 8.15 23.48 17.92
C ARG A 341 6.68 23.07 17.90
N GLY A 342 6.44 21.75 17.81
CA GLY A 342 5.11 21.16 17.77
C GLY A 342 4.42 21.24 16.41
N GLU A 343 5.08 21.83 15.40
CA GLU A 343 4.58 21.75 14.02
C GLU A 343 4.65 20.33 13.49
N ARG A 344 3.68 19.99 12.67
CA ARG A 344 3.60 18.75 11.91
C ARG A 344 3.55 19.10 10.44
N THR A 345 4.73 19.22 9.85
CA THR A 345 4.91 19.70 8.47
C THR A 345 5.04 18.52 7.52
N ALA A 346 4.08 18.38 6.58
CA ALA A 346 4.23 17.45 5.47
C ALA A 346 4.88 18.15 4.28
N LEU A 347 5.90 17.52 3.69
CA LEU A 347 6.57 17.98 2.47
C LEU A 347 5.88 17.32 1.27
N VAL A 348 5.28 18.12 0.41
CA VAL A 348 4.58 17.65 -0.80
C VAL A 348 5.19 18.27 -2.05
N GLY A 349 5.03 17.62 -3.19
CA GLY A 349 5.53 18.12 -4.46
C GLY A 349 5.97 16.98 -5.40
N PRO A 350 6.32 17.27 -6.64
CA PRO A 350 6.74 16.27 -7.61
C PRO A 350 7.94 15.45 -7.15
N ASN A 351 8.10 14.26 -7.71
CA ASN A 351 9.31 13.49 -7.49
C ASN A 351 10.50 14.21 -8.12
N GLY A 352 11.64 14.19 -7.43
CA GLY A 352 12.82 14.96 -7.83
C GLY A 352 12.81 16.46 -7.44
N ALA A 353 11.70 16.99 -6.90
CA ALA A 353 11.62 18.42 -6.51
C ALA A 353 12.52 18.82 -5.32
N GLY A 354 13.18 17.86 -4.66
CA GLY A 354 14.10 18.14 -3.55
C GLY A 354 13.57 17.81 -2.16
N LYS A 355 12.38 17.20 -2.00
CA LYS A 355 11.79 16.85 -0.70
C LYS A 355 12.76 16.09 0.22
N SER A 356 13.29 14.97 -0.26
CA SER A 356 14.26 14.17 0.50
C SER A 356 15.59 14.91 0.72
N THR A 357 15.98 15.79 -0.20
CA THR A 357 17.17 16.64 -0.03
C THR A 357 16.98 17.60 1.14
N LEU A 358 15.80 18.23 1.29
CA LEU A 358 15.49 19.10 2.43
C LEU A 358 15.55 18.33 3.75
N ILE A 359 14.93 17.17 3.81
CA ILE A 359 15.01 16.32 5.03
C ILE A 359 16.46 15.93 5.35
N LYS A 360 17.27 15.58 4.34
CA LYS A 360 18.69 15.24 4.54
C LYS A 360 19.53 16.46 5.00
N ILE A 361 19.22 17.67 4.54
CA ILE A 361 19.86 18.91 5.03
C ILE A 361 19.49 19.13 6.51
N LEU A 362 18.20 19.04 6.84
CA LEU A 362 17.70 19.13 8.22
C LEU A 362 18.26 18.02 9.12
N ALA A 363 18.56 16.85 8.57
CA ALA A 363 19.18 15.75 9.31
C ALA A 363 20.72 15.89 9.46
N GLY A 364 21.31 16.90 8.83
CA GLY A 364 22.77 17.07 8.78
C GLY A 364 23.51 15.99 7.99
N VAL A 365 22.79 15.28 7.09
CA VAL A 365 23.32 14.16 6.30
C VAL A 365 23.81 14.63 4.91
N ALA A 366 23.10 15.59 4.31
CA ALA A 366 23.48 16.19 3.03
C ALA A 366 24.19 17.53 3.25
N PRO A 367 25.37 17.75 2.64
CA PRO A 367 26.01 19.06 2.63
C PRO A 367 25.20 20.01 1.73
N TYR A 368 25.35 21.31 1.97
CA TYR A 368 24.82 22.38 1.13
C TYR A 368 25.94 23.36 0.80
N GLN A 369 25.85 24.09 -0.34
CA GLN A 369 26.94 24.95 -0.82
C GLN A 369 26.98 26.30 -0.11
N LYS A 370 25.81 26.89 0.19
CA LYS A 370 25.69 28.18 0.88
C LYS A 370 24.49 28.20 1.81
N GLY A 371 24.47 29.17 2.71
CA GLY A 371 23.41 29.36 3.69
C GLY A 371 23.78 28.83 5.06
N THR A 372 22.81 28.83 5.97
CA THR A 372 22.95 28.31 7.32
C THR A 372 21.76 27.44 7.70
N CYS A 373 22.01 26.37 8.43
CA CYS A 373 21.00 25.53 9.07
C CYS A 373 21.28 25.48 10.57
N GLN A 374 20.41 26.10 11.36
CA GLN A 374 20.56 26.23 12.81
C GLN A 374 19.43 25.49 13.54
N PHE A 375 19.76 24.76 14.58
CA PHE A 375 18.77 24.10 15.42
C PHE A 375 18.50 24.93 16.68
N GLY A 376 17.27 24.89 17.15
CA GLY A 376 16.88 25.54 18.38
C GLY A 376 17.56 24.92 19.61
N HIS A 377 17.47 25.62 20.73
CA HIS A 377 18.01 25.14 22.01
C HIS A 377 17.41 23.76 22.36
N ASN A 378 18.25 22.82 22.76
CA ASN A 378 17.90 21.43 23.12
C ASN A 378 17.15 20.67 22.01
N SER A 379 17.35 21.02 20.72
CA SER A 379 16.79 20.25 19.61
C SER A 379 17.59 18.97 19.40
N LYS A 380 16.92 17.83 19.61
CA LYS A 380 17.43 16.49 19.31
C LYS A 380 16.77 16.01 18.01
N VAL A 381 17.57 15.91 16.96
CA VAL A 381 17.09 15.51 15.63
C VAL A 381 17.17 14.00 15.48
N GLY A 382 16.08 13.39 15.05
CA GLY A 382 16.04 12.00 14.60
C GLY A 382 15.62 11.91 13.14
N TYR A 383 16.34 11.14 12.36
CA TYR A 383 16.06 10.97 10.94
C TYR A 383 15.78 9.51 10.62
N PHE A 384 14.54 9.25 10.25
CA PHE A 384 14.10 7.98 9.70
C PHE A 384 14.12 8.06 8.17
N SER A 385 14.88 7.16 7.52
CA SER A 385 14.90 7.02 6.07
C SER A 385 14.80 5.55 5.66
N GLN A 386 14.17 5.32 4.53
CA GLN A 386 13.93 3.99 3.96
C GLN A 386 15.23 3.16 3.76
N HIS A 387 16.36 3.83 3.49
CA HIS A 387 17.62 3.16 3.15
C HIS A 387 18.59 2.93 4.34
N ARG A 388 18.24 3.34 5.57
CA ARG A 388 19.09 3.15 6.75
C ARG A 388 18.82 1.83 7.50
N ALA A 389 18.86 0.70 6.80
CA ALA A 389 18.90 -0.62 7.45
C ALA A 389 20.22 -0.87 8.26
N ALA A 390 21.21 0.03 8.12
CA ALA A 390 22.56 -0.13 8.64
C ALA A 390 22.72 0.14 10.15
N THR A 391 21.64 0.44 10.89
CA THR A 391 21.71 0.77 12.33
C THR A 391 21.32 -0.38 13.24
N LEU A 392 20.96 -1.54 12.69
CA LEU A 392 20.61 -2.73 13.47
C LEU A 392 21.86 -3.56 13.78
N ASN A 393 21.97 -4.02 15.04
CA ASN A 393 23.03 -4.95 15.40
C ASN A 393 22.68 -6.35 14.86
N PRO A 394 23.46 -6.93 13.93
CA PRO A 394 23.13 -8.20 13.29
C PRO A 394 23.06 -9.40 14.27
N GLU A 395 23.72 -9.31 15.42
CA GLU A 395 23.75 -10.36 16.42
C GLU A 395 22.57 -10.33 17.42
N PHE A 396 21.89 -9.18 17.52
CA PHE A 396 20.76 -9.04 18.43
C PHE A 396 19.49 -9.69 17.86
N SER A 397 18.68 -10.24 18.75
CA SER A 397 17.27 -10.53 18.45
C SER A 397 16.46 -9.24 18.33
N LEU A 398 15.25 -9.34 17.76
CA LEU A 398 14.37 -8.17 17.66
C LEU A 398 14.09 -7.56 19.04
N LEU A 399 13.85 -8.42 20.03
CA LEU A 399 13.57 -7.98 21.39
C LEU A 399 14.77 -7.27 22.02
N GLU A 400 15.98 -7.84 21.90
CA GLU A 400 17.22 -7.25 22.40
C GLU A 400 17.49 -5.89 21.73
N GLU A 401 17.27 -5.78 20.43
CA GLU A 401 17.48 -4.55 19.66
C GLU A 401 16.56 -3.41 20.15
N ILE A 402 15.29 -3.72 20.44
CA ILE A 402 14.33 -2.74 20.96
C ILE A 402 14.64 -2.39 22.42
N MET A 403 14.95 -3.37 23.25
CA MET A 403 15.32 -3.14 24.65
C MET A 403 16.59 -2.30 24.79
N ALA A 404 17.59 -2.54 23.91
CA ALA A 404 18.83 -1.74 23.88
C ALA A 404 18.59 -0.29 23.41
N SER A 405 17.52 -0.03 22.66
CA SER A 405 17.17 1.30 22.14
C SER A 405 16.49 2.21 23.18
N SER A 406 15.94 1.64 24.26
CA SER A 406 15.26 2.39 25.32
C SER A 406 15.59 1.79 26.68
N GLY A 407 16.32 2.53 27.51
CA GLY A 407 16.68 2.10 28.86
C GLY A 407 15.52 2.02 29.87
N THR A 408 14.32 2.44 29.47
CA THR A 408 13.12 2.51 30.35
C THR A 408 12.00 1.57 29.93
N LEU A 409 12.10 0.94 28.77
CA LEU A 409 11.06 0.08 28.22
C LEU A 409 11.07 -1.29 28.92
N ARG A 410 9.88 -1.75 29.36
CA ARG A 410 9.74 -3.10 29.90
C ARG A 410 9.58 -4.13 28.78
N GLU A 411 9.94 -5.37 29.08
CA GLU A 411 9.91 -6.45 28.10
C GLU A 411 8.49 -6.72 27.55
N ASP A 412 7.46 -6.66 28.41
CA ASP A 412 6.06 -6.83 28.00
C ASP A 412 5.58 -5.73 27.06
N GLU A 413 6.02 -4.49 27.27
CA GLU A 413 5.77 -3.36 26.38
C GLU A 413 6.50 -3.54 25.04
N ALA A 414 7.77 -3.93 25.05
CA ALA A 414 8.54 -4.20 23.85
C ALA A 414 7.88 -5.30 22.98
N ARG A 415 7.44 -6.40 23.62
CA ARG A 415 6.70 -7.48 22.96
C ARG A 415 5.39 -6.99 22.35
N SER A 416 4.65 -6.14 23.07
CA SER A 416 3.40 -5.56 22.59
C SER A 416 3.61 -4.64 21.38
N ILE A 417 4.65 -3.79 21.43
CA ILE A 417 5.01 -2.91 20.31
C ILE A 417 5.44 -3.72 19.09
N LEU A 418 6.31 -4.73 19.26
CA LEU A 418 6.72 -5.63 18.17
C LEU A 418 5.50 -6.30 17.53
N GLY A 419 4.56 -6.78 18.37
CA GLY A 419 3.32 -7.39 17.89
C GLY A 419 2.44 -6.43 17.07
N SER A 420 2.41 -5.15 17.42
CA SER A 420 1.66 -4.12 16.68
C SER A 420 2.23 -3.85 15.28
N PHE A 421 3.52 -4.06 15.11
CA PHE A 421 4.21 -3.97 13.81
C PHE A 421 4.33 -5.34 13.13
N LEU A 422 3.41 -6.27 13.44
CA LEU A 422 3.25 -7.58 12.80
C LEU A 422 4.42 -8.56 12.99
N PHE A 423 5.24 -8.38 13.99
CA PHE A 423 6.17 -9.42 14.40
C PHE A 423 5.45 -10.45 15.27
N ARG A 424 5.40 -11.71 14.81
CA ARG A 424 4.72 -12.82 15.51
C ARG A 424 5.52 -13.20 16.77
N LYS A 425 4.88 -13.97 17.67
CA LYS A 425 5.53 -14.42 18.92
C LYS A 425 6.89 -15.08 18.70
N ASP A 426 7.02 -15.87 17.65
CA ASP A 426 8.26 -16.59 17.33
C ASP A 426 9.31 -15.71 16.65
N ASP A 427 8.88 -14.61 16.00
CA ASP A 427 9.79 -13.70 15.29
C ASP A 427 10.66 -12.89 16.24
N ILE A 428 10.18 -12.59 17.45
CA ILE A 428 10.88 -11.73 18.42
C ILE A 428 12.26 -12.24 18.82
N HIS A 429 12.50 -13.55 18.67
CA HIS A 429 13.78 -14.20 18.96
C HIS A 429 14.68 -14.37 17.72
N LYS A 430 14.20 -14.01 16.53
CA LYS A 430 15.02 -14.03 15.32
C LYS A 430 16.11 -12.97 15.40
N LYS A 431 17.30 -13.28 14.89
CA LYS A 431 18.37 -12.30 14.76
C LYS A 431 18.02 -11.27 13.69
N THR A 432 18.40 -10.02 13.89
CA THR A 432 18.18 -8.93 12.93
C THR A 432 18.85 -9.18 11.59
N ALA A 433 19.92 -9.97 11.57
CA ALA A 433 20.64 -10.37 10.35
C ALA A 433 19.74 -11.08 9.34
N VAL A 434 18.81 -11.95 9.79
CA VAL A 434 17.96 -12.79 8.92
C VAL A 434 16.66 -12.11 8.48
N LEU A 435 16.43 -10.88 8.91
CA LEU A 435 15.24 -10.12 8.54
C LEU A 435 15.24 -9.68 7.07
N SER A 436 14.09 -9.74 6.44
CA SER A 436 13.85 -9.10 5.14
C SER A 436 14.00 -7.57 5.21
N GLY A 437 14.17 -6.91 4.06
CA GLY A 437 14.27 -5.46 3.99
C GLY A 437 13.10 -4.74 4.66
N GLY A 438 11.87 -5.17 4.38
CA GLY A 438 10.66 -4.61 5.00
C GLY A 438 10.57 -4.84 6.52
N GLU A 439 11.02 -6.01 7.02
CA GLU A 439 11.09 -6.27 8.46
C GLU A 439 12.13 -5.37 9.15
N LYS A 440 13.30 -5.17 8.52
CA LYS A 440 14.33 -4.25 9.01
C LYS A 440 13.81 -2.82 9.08
N THR A 441 13.08 -2.37 8.06
CA THR A 441 12.46 -1.03 8.04
C THR A 441 11.46 -0.86 9.17
N ARG A 442 10.56 -1.84 9.40
CA ARG A 442 9.61 -1.82 10.51
C ARG A 442 10.31 -1.80 11.87
N LEU A 443 11.34 -2.62 12.06
CA LEU A 443 12.10 -2.66 13.32
C LEU A 443 12.80 -1.33 13.60
N ASN A 444 13.40 -0.71 12.57
CA ASN A 444 13.99 0.62 12.69
C ASN A 444 12.95 1.69 13.07
N LEU A 445 11.76 1.63 12.48
CA LEU A 445 10.68 2.54 12.83
C LEU A 445 10.31 2.41 14.31
N ILE A 446 10.18 1.19 14.83
CA ILE A 446 9.91 0.95 16.26
C ILE A 446 11.00 1.57 17.12
N LYS A 447 12.29 1.45 16.76
CA LYS A 447 13.39 2.07 17.52
C LYS A 447 13.22 3.59 17.67
N PHE A 448 12.81 4.28 16.62
CA PHE A 448 12.51 5.72 16.70
C PHE A 448 11.32 6.03 17.59
N LEU A 449 10.32 5.16 17.62
CA LEU A 449 9.10 5.38 18.39
C LEU A 449 9.28 5.08 19.89
N VAL A 450 10.19 4.19 20.26
CA VAL A 450 10.45 3.88 21.68
C VAL A 450 11.38 4.88 22.36
N ASN A 451 12.17 5.65 21.61
CA ASN A 451 13.02 6.73 22.12
C ASN A 451 13.00 7.93 21.16
N PRO A 452 11.86 8.64 21.06
CA PRO A 452 11.68 9.67 20.06
C PRO A 452 12.48 10.93 20.38
N PRO A 453 13.20 11.50 19.38
CA PRO A 453 13.80 12.83 19.47
C PRO A 453 12.68 13.89 19.48
N ASN A 454 13.00 15.13 19.82
CA ASN A 454 12.00 16.22 19.82
C ASN A 454 11.80 16.90 18.44
N LEU A 455 12.68 16.62 17.47
CA LEU A 455 12.50 16.92 16.04
C LEU A 455 12.63 15.62 15.26
N LEU A 456 11.51 15.07 14.84
CA LEU A 456 11.45 13.81 14.08
C LEU A 456 11.30 14.11 12.59
N LEU A 457 12.26 13.65 11.81
CA LEU A 457 12.30 13.76 10.36
C LEU A 457 12.04 12.38 9.75
N MET A 458 11.00 12.24 8.92
CA MET A 458 10.61 10.95 8.34
C MET A 458 10.51 11.04 6.82
N ASP A 459 11.24 10.17 6.12
CA ASP A 459 11.19 10.06 4.65
C ASP A 459 10.48 8.76 4.27
N GLU A 460 9.25 8.87 3.77
CA GLU A 460 8.33 7.79 3.36
C GLU A 460 8.15 6.69 4.43
N PRO A 461 7.66 7.03 5.65
CA PRO A 461 7.53 6.06 6.74
C PRO A 461 6.44 5.01 6.52
N THR A 462 5.51 5.24 5.60
CA THR A 462 4.37 4.36 5.31
C THR A 462 4.69 3.28 4.27
N THR A 463 5.78 3.42 3.53
CA THR A 463 6.18 2.47 2.48
C THR A 463 6.40 1.07 3.05
N HIS A 464 5.85 0.05 2.40
CA HIS A 464 5.88 -1.37 2.80
C HIS A 464 5.13 -1.70 4.10
N LEU A 465 4.37 -0.76 4.66
CA LEU A 465 3.47 -1.02 5.77
C LEU A 465 2.08 -1.41 5.25
N ASP A 466 1.41 -2.34 5.93
CA ASP A 466 0.01 -2.60 5.66
C ASP A 466 -0.89 -1.54 6.33
N ILE A 467 -2.15 -1.47 5.92
CA ILE A 467 -3.12 -0.47 6.37
C ILE A 467 -3.22 -0.41 7.91
N LEU A 468 -3.22 -1.56 8.59
CA LEU A 468 -3.34 -1.61 10.06
C LEU A 468 -2.08 -1.09 10.76
N THR A 469 -0.91 -1.36 10.17
CA THR A 469 0.36 -0.83 10.69
C THR A 469 0.46 0.67 10.46
N VAL A 470 0.03 1.18 9.30
CA VAL A 470 -0.05 2.63 9.02
C VAL A 470 -0.99 3.30 10.03
N GLU A 471 -2.18 2.74 10.28
CA GLU A 471 -3.12 3.28 11.26
C GLU A 471 -2.55 3.28 12.69
N SER A 472 -1.83 2.22 13.07
CA SER A 472 -1.14 2.15 14.36
C SER A 472 -0.05 3.24 14.49
N LEU A 473 0.69 3.49 13.40
CA LEU A 473 1.69 4.56 13.33
C LEU A 473 1.04 5.94 13.43
N VAL A 474 -0.07 6.17 12.73
CA VAL A 474 -0.85 7.42 12.80
C VAL A 474 -1.28 7.68 14.24
N LEU A 475 -1.93 6.71 14.89
CA LEU A 475 -2.40 6.83 16.28
C LEU A 475 -1.24 7.14 17.26
N ALA A 476 -0.08 6.55 17.04
CA ALA A 476 1.10 6.79 17.84
C ALA A 476 1.65 8.21 17.63
N LEU A 477 1.76 8.66 16.37
CA LEU A 477 2.26 10.00 16.03
C LEU A 477 1.25 11.11 16.36
N GLU A 478 -0.06 10.86 16.35
CA GLU A 478 -1.07 11.80 16.85
C GLU A 478 -0.84 12.16 18.33
N ALA A 479 -0.41 11.18 19.12
CA ALA A 479 -0.12 11.37 20.55
C ALA A 479 1.28 11.97 20.82
N TYR A 480 2.15 12.06 19.80
CA TYR A 480 3.50 12.60 19.93
C TYR A 480 3.50 14.13 20.01
N GLU A 481 4.08 14.72 21.07
CA GLU A 481 4.11 16.16 21.32
C GLU A 481 5.33 16.90 20.74
N GLY A 482 6.26 16.17 20.10
CA GLY A 482 7.42 16.76 19.43
C GLY A 482 7.08 17.40 18.09
N THR A 483 8.09 17.91 17.43
CA THR A 483 8.01 18.47 16.08
C THR A 483 8.20 17.37 15.05
N LEU A 484 7.34 17.32 14.03
CA LEU A 484 7.36 16.31 12.98
C LEU A 484 7.51 16.97 11.61
N VAL A 485 8.50 16.55 10.83
CA VAL A 485 8.63 16.89 9.41
C VAL A 485 8.69 15.60 8.61
N PHE A 486 7.80 15.42 7.66
CA PHE A 486 7.72 14.15 6.96
C PHE A 486 7.39 14.29 5.48
N ILE A 487 7.84 13.32 4.72
CA ILE A 487 7.41 13.06 3.34
C ILE A 487 6.53 11.82 3.41
N SER A 488 5.36 11.87 2.80
CA SER A 488 4.54 10.70 2.53
C SER A 488 3.71 10.93 1.28
N HIS A 489 3.40 9.86 0.59
CA HIS A 489 2.45 9.83 -0.52
C HIS A 489 1.09 9.28 -0.09
N ASP A 490 0.99 8.77 1.14
CA ASP A 490 -0.23 8.31 1.76
C ASP A 490 -1.09 9.51 2.19
N VAL A 491 -2.20 9.72 1.49
CA VAL A 491 -3.12 10.85 1.74
C VAL A 491 -3.73 10.79 3.13
N HIS A 492 -4.09 9.58 3.61
CA HIS A 492 -4.65 9.39 4.95
C HIS A 492 -3.64 9.81 6.03
N PHE A 493 -2.38 9.40 5.88
CA PHE A 493 -1.30 9.78 6.79
C PHE A 493 -1.08 11.30 6.83
N ILE A 494 -1.04 11.95 5.66
CA ILE A 494 -0.89 13.41 5.58
C ILE A 494 -2.09 14.11 6.22
N ARG A 495 -3.32 13.72 5.87
CA ARG A 495 -4.57 14.34 6.37
C ARG A 495 -4.70 14.25 7.89
N LYS A 496 -4.30 13.12 8.46
CA LYS A 496 -4.37 12.87 9.92
C LYS A 496 -3.31 13.63 10.71
N LEU A 497 -2.11 13.74 10.19
CA LEU A 497 -0.98 14.25 10.97
C LEU A 497 -0.59 15.69 10.66
N ALA A 498 -0.69 16.11 9.40
CA ALA A 498 -0.18 17.42 9.01
C ALA A 498 -1.09 18.56 9.47
N ASN A 499 -0.51 19.55 10.15
CA ASN A 499 -1.14 20.84 10.42
C ASN A 499 -0.53 21.98 9.56
N ARG A 500 0.53 21.68 8.79
CA ARG A 500 1.18 22.55 7.83
C ARG A 500 1.64 21.73 6.63
N ILE A 501 1.42 22.27 5.44
CA ILE A 501 1.93 21.69 4.18
C ILE A 501 3.01 22.61 3.61
N LEU A 502 4.15 22.04 3.27
CA LEU A 502 5.22 22.72 2.54
C LEU A 502 5.29 22.12 1.13
N HIS A 503 4.79 22.87 0.16
CA HIS A 503 4.82 22.48 -1.24
C HIS A 503 6.15 22.86 -1.87
N ILE A 504 6.93 21.86 -2.28
CA ILE A 504 8.25 22.03 -2.91
C ILE A 504 8.11 21.79 -4.40
N ASN A 505 8.45 22.82 -5.18
CA ASN A 505 8.43 22.75 -6.63
C ASN A 505 9.46 23.73 -7.23
N ALA A 506 10.19 23.30 -8.27
CA ALA A 506 11.14 24.11 -9.02
C ALA A 506 12.13 24.91 -8.15
N GLY A 507 12.62 24.29 -7.07
CA GLY A 507 13.59 24.91 -6.15
C GLY A 507 13.01 25.94 -5.18
N GLN A 508 11.69 26.06 -5.11
CA GLN A 508 10.97 26.90 -4.17
C GLN A 508 10.16 26.05 -3.19
N ALA A 509 9.96 26.59 -1.99
CA ALA A 509 9.13 25.99 -0.96
C ALA A 509 8.04 26.98 -0.56
N VAL A 510 6.78 26.65 -0.86
CA VAL A 510 5.61 27.46 -0.52
C VAL A 510 4.91 26.83 0.67
N SER A 511 4.74 27.63 1.73
CA SER A 511 4.10 27.16 2.98
C SER A 511 2.61 27.45 2.97
N TYR A 512 1.82 26.41 3.28
CA TYR A 512 0.38 26.47 3.51
C TYR A 512 0.09 26.21 4.99
N PRO A 513 -0.34 27.24 5.76
CA PRO A 513 -0.61 27.12 7.19
C PRO A 513 -1.96 26.43 7.42
N GLY A 514 -2.01 25.13 7.16
CA GLY A 514 -3.21 24.31 7.28
C GLY A 514 -2.93 22.87 6.88
N GLY A 515 -3.92 22.00 7.10
CA GLY A 515 -3.83 20.58 6.73
C GLY A 515 -3.99 20.34 5.23
N TYR A 516 -4.12 19.05 4.88
CA TYR A 516 -4.18 18.60 3.50
C TYR A 516 -5.33 19.21 2.68
N ASP A 517 -6.52 19.28 3.25
CA ASP A 517 -7.69 19.80 2.53
C ASP A 517 -7.57 21.31 2.24
N TYR A 518 -7.00 22.08 3.19
CA TYR A 518 -6.66 23.49 2.99
C TYR A 518 -5.64 23.67 1.85
N PHE A 519 -4.63 22.81 1.79
CA PHE A 519 -3.64 22.83 0.73
C PHE A 519 -4.29 22.60 -0.64
N LEU A 520 -5.16 21.60 -0.77
CA LEU A 520 -5.85 21.34 -2.04
C LEU A 520 -6.69 22.52 -2.51
N GLU A 521 -7.43 23.15 -1.59
CA GLU A 521 -8.28 24.30 -1.91
C GLU A 521 -7.46 25.53 -2.36
N LYS A 522 -6.34 25.82 -1.65
CA LYS A 522 -5.56 27.05 -1.87
C LYS A 522 -4.48 26.93 -2.94
N SER A 523 -4.02 25.73 -3.24
CA SER A 523 -2.95 25.53 -4.22
C SER A 523 -3.41 25.70 -5.67
N GLY A 524 -4.71 25.60 -5.96
CA GLY A 524 -5.25 25.60 -7.31
C GLY A 524 -4.84 24.39 -8.17
N LEU A 525 -4.21 23.39 -7.56
CA LEU A 525 -3.64 22.24 -8.28
C LEU A 525 -4.70 21.42 -9.00
N LEU A 526 -5.89 21.26 -8.40
CA LEU A 526 -7.00 20.51 -9.01
C LEU A 526 -7.58 21.19 -10.25
N GLY A 527 -7.39 22.49 -10.42
CA GLY A 527 -7.77 23.27 -11.61
C GLY A 527 -6.66 23.42 -12.65
N SER A 528 -5.52 22.77 -12.48
CA SER A 528 -4.40 22.88 -13.40
C SER A 528 -4.63 22.11 -14.71
N GLU A 529 -3.92 22.48 -15.79
CA GLU A 529 -3.95 21.78 -17.09
C GLU A 529 -3.72 20.27 -16.96
N ARG A 530 -2.91 19.84 -15.99
CA ARG A 530 -2.63 18.42 -15.73
C ARG A 530 -3.89 17.63 -15.39
N PHE A 531 -4.80 18.22 -14.60
CA PHE A 531 -6.07 17.59 -14.24
C PHE A 531 -7.13 17.76 -15.33
N ALA A 532 -7.07 18.80 -16.14
CA ALA A 532 -7.95 18.98 -17.30
C ALA A 532 -7.79 17.85 -18.33
N LEU A 533 -6.63 17.17 -18.35
CA LEU A 533 -6.38 16.03 -19.24
C LEU A 533 -7.24 14.79 -18.91
N THR A 534 -7.94 14.75 -17.78
CA THR A 534 -8.86 13.64 -17.44
C THR A 534 -10.29 13.88 -17.91
N ALA A 535 -10.63 15.11 -18.31
CA ALA A 535 -11.99 15.51 -18.67
C ALA A 535 -12.33 15.29 -20.16
N GLU A 536 -11.40 14.90 -20.99
CA GLU A 536 -11.56 14.55 -22.42
C GLU A 536 -11.38 13.03 -22.61
#